data_f9b551efab034c002eeea16ddd5aceaa
#
_entry.id   f9b551efab034c002eeea16ddd5aceaa
#
_cell.length_a   1.000
_cell.length_b   1.000
_cell.length_c   1.000
_cell.angle_alpha   90.00
_cell.angle_beta   90.00
_cell.angle_gamma   90.00
#
_symmetry.space_group_name_H-M   'P 1'
#
loop_
_entity.id
_entity.type
_entity.pdbx_description
1 polymer ?
#
loop_
_entity_poly.entity_id
_entity_poly.type
_entity_poly.pdbx_seq_one_letter_code
_entity_poly.pdbx_strand_id
1 'polypeptide(L)'
;MKLNLLSCDALKPDRRAIAKCIVEVSSNINESLSNELTDILLEGDAVDIEIEDKNSGSALRALRKLNIDYEIVEWTSLVSRFFLLSQNRTY
;
A
#
# COMPACT_ATOMS: atom_id res chain seq x y z
N MET A 1 7.67 1.66 -6.30
CA MET A 1 6.44 2.44 -6.07
C MET A 1 6.16 2.52 -4.58
N LYS A 2 5.90 3.71 -4.09
CA LYS A 2 5.61 3.93 -2.68
C LYS A 2 4.10 4.10 -2.47
N LEU A 3 3.55 3.34 -1.54
CA LEU A 3 2.14 3.40 -1.19
C LEU A 3 1.94 3.88 0.24
N ASN A 4 0.87 4.62 0.43
CA ASN A 4 0.38 4.95 1.76
C ASN A 4 -0.91 4.16 1.98
N LEU A 5 -0.88 3.21 2.91
CA LEU A 5 -2.06 2.44 3.27
C LEU A 5 -2.86 3.27 4.26
N LEU A 6 -4.08 3.61 3.89
CA LEU A 6 -4.89 4.58 4.63
C LEU A 6 -5.71 3.94 5.76
N SER A 7 -6.38 2.85 5.44
CA SER A 7 -7.25 2.18 6.41
C SER A 7 -7.66 0.81 5.91
N CYS A 8 -8.23 0.01 6.79
CA CYS A 8 -8.84 -1.26 6.42
C CYS A 8 -10.33 -1.19 6.73
N ASP A 9 -11.16 -1.26 5.70
CA ASP A 9 -12.61 -1.11 5.81
C ASP A 9 -13.37 -2.43 5.96
N ALA A 10 -12.66 -3.53 6.17
CA ALA A 10 -13.30 -4.83 6.36
C ALA A 10 -14.10 -4.84 7.66
N LEU A 11 -15.28 -5.48 7.62
CA LEU A 11 -16.10 -5.62 8.82
C LEU A 11 -15.41 -6.45 9.89
N LYS A 12 -14.69 -7.48 9.47
CA LYS A 12 -13.89 -8.32 10.36
C LYS A 12 -12.51 -8.46 9.75
N PRO A 13 -11.63 -7.50 9.99
CA PRO A 13 -10.30 -7.57 9.39
C PRO A 13 -9.51 -8.77 9.93
N ASP A 14 -8.90 -9.51 9.00
CA ASP A 14 -8.06 -10.64 9.34
C ASP A 14 -6.62 -10.14 9.49
N ARG A 15 -6.21 -9.93 10.73
CA ARG A 15 -4.88 -9.41 11.04
C ARG A 15 -3.77 -10.25 10.42
N ARG A 16 -3.89 -11.57 10.46
CA ARG A 16 -2.89 -12.47 9.87
C ARG A 16 -2.80 -12.32 8.36
N ALA A 17 -3.95 -12.27 7.71
CA ALA A 17 -3.97 -12.11 6.25
C ALA A 17 -3.38 -10.79 5.83
N ILE A 18 -3.68 -9.72 6.56
CA ILE A 18 -3.13 -8.38 6.28
C ILE A 18 -1.61 -8.38 6.46
N ALA A 19 -1.12 -8.90 7.57
CA ALA A 19 0.31 -8.94 7.85
C ALA A 19 1.05 -9.77 6.80
N LYS A 20 0.50 -10.91 6.42
CA LYS A 20 1.08 -11.76 5.39
C LYS A 20 1.10 -11.05 4.04
N CYS A 21 0.02 -10.37 3.70
CA CYS A 21 -0.06 -9.60 2.47
C CYS A 21 1.02 -8.52 2.41
N ILE A 22 1.19 -7.77 3.49
CA ILE A 22 2.20 -6.71 3.56
C ILE A 22 3.60 -7.28 3.34
N VAL A 23 3.92 -8.41 3.95
CA VAL A 23 5.22 -9.07 3.72
C VAL A 23 5.39 -9.47 2.26
N GLU A 24 4.36 -10.05 1.66
CA GLU A 24 4.43 -10.53 0.28
C GLU A 24 4.55 -9.42 -0.76
N VAL A 25 3.87 -8.30 -0.54
CA VAL A 25 3.85 -7.22 -1.53
C VAL A 25 4.97 -6.20 -1.33
N SER A 26 5.50 -6.09 -0.14
CA SER A 26 6.51 -5.08 0.18
C SER A 26 7.92 -5.55 -0.13
N SER A 27 8.80 -4.60 -0.50
CA SER A 27 10.17 -4.93 -0.86
C SER A 27 11.07 -5.22 0.33
N ASN A 28 10.90 -4.49 1.42
CA ASN A 28 11.86 -4.47 2.53
C ASN A 28 11.24 -4.66 3.90
N ILE A 29 10.09 -5.29 3.98
CA ILE A 29 9.40 -5.45 5.26
C ILE A 29 9.44 -6.91 5.69
N ASN A 30 10.00 -7.17 6.87
CA ASN A 30 10.00 -8.52 7.43
C ASN A 30 8.70 -8.76 8.21
N GLU A 31 8.53 -9.99 8.69
CA GLU A 31 7.31 -10.40 9.39
C GLU A 31 7.05 -9.58 10.65
N SER A 32 8.09 -9.29 11.41
CA SER A 32 7.96 -8.52 12.64
C SER A 32 7.47 -7.10 12.38
N LEU A 33 8.08 -6.42 11.42
CA LEU A 33 7.66 -5.07 11.04
C LEU A 33 6.27 -5.07 10.44
N SER A 34 5.94 -6.09 9.64
CA SER A 34 4.62 -6.22 9.05
C SER A 34 3.53 -6.31 10.12
N ASN A 35 3.77 -7.05 11.18
CA ASN A 35 2.83 -7.15 12.30
C ASN A 35 2.61 -5.79 12.97
N GLU A 36 3.68 -5.02 13.16
CA GLU A 36 3.57 -3.68 13.73
C GLU A 36 2.77 -2.75 12.82
N LEU A 37 3.05 -2.78 11.52
CA LEU A 37 2.32 -1.95 10.55
C LEU A 37 0.84 -2.34 10.50
N THR A 38 0.55 -3.63 10.58
CA THR A 38 -0.83 -4.11 10.61
C THR A 38 -1.57 -3.57 11.82
N ASP A 39 -0.95 -3.59 12.99
CA ASP A 39 -1.55 -3.06 14.21
C ASP A 39 -1.85 -1.57 14.07
N ILE A 40 -0.91 -0.81 13.53
CA ILE A 40 -1.09 0.63 13.30
C ILE A 40 -2.25 0.89 12.35
N LEU A 41 -2.29 0.14 11.26
CA LEU A 41 -3.34 0.28 10.26
C LEU A 41 -4.72 -0.05 10.83
N LEU A 42 -4.82 -1.09 11.63
CA LEU A 42 -6.09 -1.48 12.25
C LEU A 42 -6.53 -0.52 13.35
N GLU A 43 -5.61 0.25 13.90
CA GLU A 43 -5.94 1.32 14.84
C GLU A 43 -6.48 2.58 14.15
N GLY A 44 -6.41 2.61 12.83
CA GLY A 44 -6.91 3.74 12.04
C GLY A 44 -5.84 4.69 11.56
N ASP A 45 -4.57 4.39 11.77
CA ASP A 45 -3.47 5.22 11.31
C ASP A 45 -2.93 4.71 9.97
N ALA A 46 -2.47 5.63 9.15
CA ALA A 46 -1.89 5.29 7.85
C ALA A 46 -0.46 4.77 8.02
N VAL A 47 -0.06 3.86 7.13
CA VAL A 47 1.30 3.34 7.11
C VAL A 47 1.85 3.39 5.69
N ASP A 48 3.16 3.59 5.56
CA ASP A 48 3.83 3.61 4.27
C ASP A 48 4.51 2.28 4.00
N ILE A 49 4.37 1.79 2.77
CA ILE A 49 5.10 0.61 2.31
C ILE A 49 5.68 0.88 0.92
N GLU A 50 6.69 0.11 0.56
CA GLU A 50 7.31 0.20 -0.74
C GLU A 50 7.13 -1.11 -1.49
N ILE A 51 6.72 -1.01 -2.76
CA ILE A 51 6.41 -2.14 -3.62
C ILE A 51 7.26 -2.06 -4.88
N GLU A 52 7.74 -3.21 -5.36
CA GLU A 52 8.45 -3.25 -6.64
C GLU A 52 7.47 -2.95 -7.78
N ASP A 53 7.89 -2.09 -8.70
CA ASP A 53 7.02 -1.67 -9.81
C ASP A 53 6.51 -2.84 -10.66
N LYS A 54 7.33 -3.84 -10.87
CA LYS A 54 6.95 -5.00 -11.66
C LYS A 54 5.83 -5.83 -11.03
N ASN A 55 5.67 -5.73 -9.72
CA ASN A 55 4.66 -6.47 -8.97
C ASN A 55 3.47 -5.59 -8.56
N SER A 56 3.45 -4.35 -9.00
CA SER A 56 2.44 -3.38 -8.53
C SER A 56 1.01 -3.84 -8.79
N GLY A 57 0.73 -4.37 -9.97
CA GLY A 57 -0.63 -4.80 -10.30
C GLY A 57 -1.18 -5.87 -9.38
N SER A 58 -0.39 -6.90 -9.11
CA SER A 58 -0.83 -7.97 -8.20
C SER A 58 -0.85 -7.51 -6.75
N ALA A 59 0.08 -6.63 -6.36
CA ALA A 59 0.10 -6.06 -5.02
C ALA A 59 -1.16 -5.25 -4.73
N LEU A 60 -1.53 -4.37 -5.65
CA LEU A 60 -2.73 -3.54 -5.48
C LEU A 60 -4.00 -4.39 -5.42
N ARG A 61 -4.07 -5.45 -6.22
CA ARG A 61 -5.22 -6.37 -6.18
C ARG A 61 -5.30 -7.11 -4.84
N ALA A 62 -4.16 -7.55 -4.32
CA ALA A 62 -4.13 -8.22 -3.03
C ALA A 62 -4.63 -7.31 -1.90
N LEU A 63 -4.23 -6.05 -1.92
CA LEU A 63 -4.68 -5.06 -0.94
C LEU A 63 -6.18 -4.83 -1.05
N ARG A 64 -6.73 -4.73 -2.26
CA ARG A 64 -8.17 -4.56 -2.46
C ARG A 64 -8.98 -5.73 -1.94
N LYS A 65 -8.47 -6.94 -2.09
CA LYS A 65 -9.15 -8.12 -1.58
C LYS A 65 -9.34 -8.10 -0.07
N LEU A 66 -8.45 -7.42 0.62
CA LEU A 66 -8.52 -7.27 2.06
C LEU A 66 -9.25 -5.99 2.49
N ASN A 67 -9.82 -5.26 1.52
CA ASN A 67 -10.50 -3.99 1.75
C ASN A 67 -9.60 -2.94 2.38
N ILE A 68 -8.33 -2.94 1.97
CA ILE A 68 -7.37 -1.93 2.40
C ILE A 68 -7.38 -0.78 1.41
N ASP A 69 -7.66 0.41 1.90
CA ASP A 69 -7.57 1.62 1.11
C ASP A 69 -6.13 2.08 1.05
N TYR A 70 -5.71 2.52 -0.12
CA TYR A 70 -4.34 2.97 -0.33
C TYR A 70 -4.29 4.16 -1.25
N GLU A 71 -3.17 4.86 -1.19
CA GLU A 71 -2.86 5.98 -2.05
C GLU A 71 -1.46 5.79 -2.61
N ILE A 72 -1.29 6.03 -3.91
CA ILE A 72 0.03 5.96 -4.54
C ILE A 72 0.73 7.28 -4.28
N VAL A 73 1.79 7.23 -3.49
CA VAL A 73 2.52 8.43 -3.08
C VAL A 73 3.60 8.80 -4.08
N GLU A 74 4.31 7.79 -4.61
CA GLU A 74 5.43 8.05 -5.48
C GLU A 74 5.64 6.94 -6.49
N TRP A 75 5.83 7.34 -7.75
CA TRP A 75 6.25 6.45 -8.82
C TRP A 75 7.71 6.75 -9.14
N THR A 76 8.47 5.71 -9.48
CA THR A 76 9.88 5.90 -9.83
C THR A 76 10.12 6.01 -11.33
N SER A 77 9.10 5.87 -12.14
CA SER A 77 9.21 5.91 -13.59
C SER A 77 9.01 7.30 -14.17
N LEU A 78 9.52 7.52 -15.39
CA LEU A 78 9.33 8.79 -16.10
C LEU A 78 7.86 9.10 -16.36
N VAL A 79 7.07 8.07 -16.53
CA VAL A 79 5.64 8.22 -16.79
C VAL A 79 4.95 8.92 -15.62
N SER A 80 5.37 8.64 -14.40
CA SER A 80 4.76 9.27 -13.24
C SER A 80 5.04 10.78 -13.18
N ARG A 81 6.16 11.22 -13.70
CA ARG A 81 6.45 12.65 -13.78
C ARG A 81 5.47 13.37 -14.69
N PHE A 82 5.19 12.79 -15.84
CA PHE A 82 4.20 13.33 -16.76
C PHE A 82 2.83 13.37 -16.12
N PHE A 83 2.48 12.32 -15.43
CA PHE A 83 1.21 12.24 -14.76
C PHE A 83 1.05 13.34 -13.71
N LEU A 84 2.09 13.58 -12.91
CA LEU A 84 2.07 14.63 -11.90
C LEU A 84 1.94 16.02 -12.55
N LEU A 85 2.65 16.26 -13.63
CA LEU A 85 2.56 17.52 -14.35
C LEU A 85 1.17 17.74 -14.92
N SER A 86 0.56 16.69 -15.43
CA SER A 86 -0.81 16.76 -15.95
C SER A 86 -1.80 17.10 -14.84
N GLN A 87 -1.64 16.51 -13.67
CA GLN A 87 -2.50 16.81 -12.55
C GLN A 87 -2.38 18.26 -12.10
N ASN A 88 -1.18 18.79 -12.10
CA ASN A 88 -0.95 20.19 -11.72
C ASN A 88 -1.64 21.15 -12.68
N ARG A 89 -1.88 20.75 -13.90
CA ARG A 89 -2.57 21.58 -14.88
C ARG A 89 -4.07 21.65 -14.70
N THR A 90 -4.64 20.70 -14.02
CA THR A 90 -6.09 20.65 -13.84
C THR A 90 -6.59 21.66 -12.82
N TYR A 91 -5.69 22.31 -12.17
CA TYR A 91 -6.03 23.39 -11.23
C TYR A 91 -5.59 24.76 -11.78
#